data_70630b936c1d58cdc3db4c3ebc8ef729
#
_entry.id   70630b936c1d58cdc3db4c3ebc8ef729
#
_cell.length_a   1.000
_cell.length_b   1.000
_cell.length_c   1.000
_cell.angle_alpha   90.00
_cell.angle_beta   90.00
_cell.angle_gamma   90.00
#
_symmetry.space_group_name_H-M   'P 1'
#
loop_
_entity.id
_entity.type
_entity.pdbx_description
1 polymer ?
#
loop_
_entity_poly.entity_id
_entity_poly.type
_entity_poly.pdbx_seq_one_letter_code
_entity_poly.pdbx_strand_id
1 'polypeptide(L)'
;MTGRKLLRQVSLNLKAGELLVVLGRNGAGKSTLLKHLSGELQGRGVELFGQPLGHHKASETAKRRAVLPQQTALSFAFEVLDIVLLGRIPHGGRETPEDRAIAVKCLERVGLMGYEMRNIQTLSGGEQQRVHLARTLAQLDGAGRDRVLLLDEPTASLDLAHQHSTLRLARELCAEGVGVLAILHDLNLAAQYADRVLVLSDGAVLAHDIPAAALTCQTIHAAYGHEVLVTRHPCLNCPLIVSAS
;
A
#
# COMPACT_ATOMS: atom_id res chain seq x y z
N MET A 1 4.63 7.72 31.51
CA MET A 1 4.96 6.89 30.34
C MET A 1 5.73 7.77 29.37
N THR A 2 7.03 7.62 29.27
CA THR A 2 7.89 8.35 28.35
C THR A 2 7.61 7.83 26.93
N GLY A 3 6.82 8.57 26.15
CA GLY A 3 6.50 8.23 24.77
C GLY A 3 7.77 8.18 23.92
N ARG A 4 8.25 6.98 23.61
CA ARG A 4 9.34 6.79 22.65
C ARG A 4 8.90 7.38 21.32
N LYS A 5 9.58 8.41 20.82
CA LYS A 5 9.34 8.96 19.48
C LYS A 5 9.65 7.85 18.48
N LEU A 6 8.60 7.30 17.84
CA LEU A 6 8.72 6.21 16.86
C LEU A 6 9.23 6.71 15.50
N LEU A 7 9.03 8.00 15.18
CA LEU A 7 9.52 8.64 13.96
C LEU A 7 10.35 9.88 14.33
N ARG A 8 11.46 10.08 13.59
CA ARG A 8 12.42 11.16 13.81
C ARG A 8 12.60 11.94 12.50
N GLN A 9 11.91 13.07 12.36
CA GLN A 9 12.05 13.98 11.20
C GLN A 9 11.98 13.26 9.84
N VAL A 10 10.98 12.38 9.67
CA VAL A 10 10.75 11.71 8.39
C VAL A 10 10.15 12.72 7.43
N SER A 11 10.82 12.96 6.30
CA SER A 11 10.32 13.77 5.20
C SER A 11 10.21 12.91 3.95
N LEU A 12 9.05 12.91 3.32
CA LEU A 12 8.80 12.25 2.05
C LEU A 12 7.77 13.05 1.24
N ASN A 13 7.76 12.82 -0.05
CA ASN A 13 6.69 13.25 -0.94
C ASN A 13 6.29 12.08 -1.83
N LEU A 14 5.00 11.94 -2.08
CA LEU A 14 4.42 10.98 -3.02
C LEU A 14 3.78 11.77 -4.17
N LYS A 15 4.16 11.45 -5.40
CA LYS A 15 3.63 12.09 -6.59
C LYS A 15 2.45 11.30 -7.17
N ALA A 16 1.58 11.98 -7.91
CA ALA A 16 0.59 11.31 -8.74
C ALA A 16 1.30 10.40 -9.76
N GLY A 17 0.81 9.18 -9.92
CA GLY A 17 1.40 8.21 -10.82
C GLY A 17 2.68 7.54 -10.33
N GLU A 18 3.08 7.73 -9.07
CA GLU A 18 4.29 7.16 -8.48
C GLU A 18 3.96 5.97 -7.57
N LEU A 19 4.77 4.91 -7.65
CA LEU A 19 4.82 3.85 -6.65
C LEU A 19 6.03 4.07 -5.75
N LEU A 20 5.80 4.59 -4.54
CA LEU A 20 6.79 4.71 -3.47
C LEU A 20 6.71 3.50 -2.56
N VAL A 21 7.81 2.76 -2.43
CA VAL A 21 7.90 1.63 -1.51
C VAL A 21 8.66 2.01 -0.25
N VAL A 22 8.07 1.70 0.91
CA VAL A 22 8.71 1.90 2.22
C VAL A 22 9.25 0.55 2.73
N LEU A 23 10.54 0.50 2.98
CA LEU A 23 11.28 -0.65 3.49
C LEU A 23 11.86 -0.37 4.87
N GLY A 24 12.23 -1.42 5.58
CA GLY A 24 12.90 -1.38 6.88
C GLY A 24 12.54 -2.59 7.74
N ARG A 25 13.39 -2.90 8.72
CA ARG A 25 13.14 -4.00 9.66
C ARG A 25 11.87 -3.81 10.48
N ASN A 26 11.40 -4.88 11.14
CA ASN A 26 10.29 -4.78 12.07
C ASN A 26 10.63 -3.81 13.21
N GLY A 27 9.66 -2.93 13.54
CA GLY A 27 9.87 -1.87 14.52
C GLY A 27 10.56 -0.60 14.00
N ALA A 28 10.94 -0.51 12.72
CA ALA A 28 11.55 0.68 12.13
C ALA A 28 10.62 1.91 12.05
N GLY A 29 9.30 1.74 12.27
CA GLY A 29 8.32 2.83 12.25
C GLY A 29 7.44 2.87 11.00
N LYS A 30 7.51 1.87 10.10
CA LYS A 30 6.76 1.83 8.84
C LYS A 30 5.24 2.00 9.03
N SER A 31 4.61 1.15 9.84
CA SER A 31 3.16 1.23 10.09
C SER A 31 2.78 2.51 10.87
N THR A 32 3.68 3.04 11.71
CA THR A 32 3.47 4.35 12.35
C THR A 32 3.47 5.48 11.31
N LEU A 33 4.39 5.44 10.34
CA LEU A 33 4.41 6.38 9.23
C LEU A 33 3.10 6.31 8.43
N LEU A 34 2.66 5.10 8.08
CA LEU A 34 1.42 4.90 7.34
C LEU A 34 0.20 5.42 8.12
N LYS A 35 0.14 5.20 9.44
CA LYS A 35 -0.93 5.73 10.31
C LYS A 35 -0.94 7.26 10.38
N HIS A 36 0.19 7.94 10.30
CA HIS A 36 0.22 9.40 10.16
C HIS A 36 -0.28 9.85 8.79
N LEU A 37 0.15 9.18 7.71
CA LEU A 37 -0.29 9.50 6.34
C LEU A 37 -1.79 9.21 6.14
N SER A 38 -2.31 8.16 6.79
CA SER A 38 -3.74 7.84 6.77
C SER A 38 -4.59 8.78 7.63
N GLY A 39 -3.97 9.57 8.54
CA GLY A 39 -4.68 10.40 9.50
C GLY A 39 -5.26 9.64 10.69
N GLU A 40 -4.97 8.34 10.83
CA GLU A 40 -5.33 7.54 12.01
C GLU A 40 -4.60 8.03 13.27
N LEU A 41 -3.33 8.42 13.10
CA LEU A 41 -2.58 9.13 14.12
C LEU A 41 -2.49 10.60 13.77
N GLN A 42 -2.92 11.45 14.70
CA GLN A 42 -2.75 12.89 14.55
C GLN A 42 -1.26 13.24 14.54
N GLY A 43 -0.84 14.03 13.56
CA GLY A 43 0.53 14.50 13.39
C GLY A 43 0.56 15.87 12.73
N ARG A 44 1.69 16.58 12.92
CA ARG A 44 1.94 17.83 12.20
C ARG A 44 2.75 17.54 10.95
N GLY A 45 2.54 18.34 9.89
CA GLY A 45 3.35 18.30 8.67
C GLY A 45 2.92 17.27 7.64
N VAL A 46 1.73 16.65 7.79
CA VAL A 46 1.14 15.82 6.72
C VAL A 46 0.26 16.72 5.85
N GLU A 47 0.63 16.79 4.58
CA GLU A 47 -0.15 17.48 3.55
C GLU A 47 -0.71 16.45 2.56
N LEU A 48 -1.93 16.69 2.12
CA LEU A 48 -2.60 15.91 1.09
C LEU A 48 -3.06 16.89 0.00
N PHE A 49 -2.65 16.63 -1.25
CA PHE A 49 -2.99 17.47 -2.41
C PHE A 49 -2.66 18.97 -2.20
N GLY A 50 -1.50 19.24 -1.60
CA GLY A 50 -0.99 20.62 -1.39
C GLY A 50 -1.65 21.38 -0.22
N GLN A 51 -2.44 20.72 0.61
CA GLN A 51 -3.05 21.32 1.80
C GLN A 51 -2.83 20.42 3.04
N PRO A 52 -2.72 21.03 4.24
CA PRO A 52 -2.65 20.25 5.48
C PRO A 52 -3.81 19.27 5.59
N LEU A 53 -3.51 18.02 5.99
CA LEU A 53 -4.48 16.92 6.06
C LEU A 53 -5.73 17.30 6.88
N GLY A 54 -5.56 18.03 7.96
CA GLY A 54 -6.65 18.50 8.83
C GLY A 54 -7.57 19.57 8.21
N HIS A 55 -7.23 20.15 7.06
CA HIS A 55 -8.08 21.11 6.35
C HIS A 55 -9.06 20.45 5.37
N HIS A 56 -8.87 19.17 5.08
CA HIS A 56 -9.79 18.43 4.20
C HIS A 56 -11.02 17.97 4.98
N LYS A 57 -12.19 18.00 4.32
CA LYS A 57 -13.39 17.35 4.84
C LYS A 57 -13.18 15.83 4.81
N ALA A 58 -13.53 15.15 5.89
CA ALA A 58 -13.36 13.70 6.01
C ALA A 58 -14.04 12.92 4.86
N SER A 59 -15.24 13.35 4.43
CA SER A 59 -15.96 12.74 3.32
C SER A 59 -15.22 12.85 1.98
N GLU A 60 -14.59 13.99 1.71
CA GLU A 60 -13.81 14.20 0.48
C GLU A 60 -12.49 13.41 0.51
N THR A 61 -11.82 13.40 1.67
CA THR A 61 -10.61 12.61 1.86
C THR A 61 -10.89 11.11 1.70
N ALA A 62 -12.03 10.64 2.24
CA ALA A 62 -12.41 9.24 2.16
C ALA A 62 -12.66 8.76 0.72
N LYS A 63 -13.05 9.63 -0.21
CA LYS A 63 -13.16 9.29 -1.63
C LYS A 63 -11.80 9.16 -2.32
N ARG A 64 -10.84 10.01 -1.93
CA ARG A 64 -9.59 10.24 -2.67
C ARG A 64 -8.38 9.54 -2.04
N ARG A 65 -8.49 9.07 -0.80
CA ARG A 65 -7.44 8.32 -0.08
C ARG A 65 -8.01 7.02 0.48
N ALA A 66 -7.53 5.89 -0.03
CA ALA A 66 -7.85 4.57 0.49
C ALA A 66 -6.65 3.94 1.19
N VAL A 67 -6.94 3.08 2.17
CA VAL A 67 -5.94 2.37 2.96
C VAL A 67 -6.27 0.89 2.98
N LEU A 68 -5.32 0.05 2.58
CA LEU A 68 -5.32 -1.38 2.83
C LEU A 68 -4.45 -1.64 4.06
N PRO A 69 -5.03 -1.95 5.23
CA PRO A 69 -4.27 -2.27 6.44
C PRO A 69 -3.71 -3.70 6.37
N GLN A 70 -2.68 -3.98 7.17
CA GLN A 70 -1.99 -5.27 7.23
C GLN A 70 -2.93 -6.43 7.57
N GLN A 71 -3.88 -6.23 8.49
CA GLN A 71 -4.87 -7.23 8.89
C GLN A 71 -6.27 -6.63 8.92
N THR A 72 -7.22 -7.37 8.36
CA THR A 72 -8.64 -7.06 8.38
C THR A 72 -9.40 -8.33 8.79
N ALA A 73 -9.34 -8.67 10.08
CA ALA A 73 -10.16 -9.77 10.58
C ALA A 73 -11.63 -9.35 10.64
N LEU A 74 -12.48 -10.03 9.89
CA LEU A 74 -13.92 -9.89 9.98
C LEU A 74 -14.48 -11.04 10.83
N SER A 75 -15.13 -10.68 11.95
CA SER A 75 -15.70 -11.65 12.90
C SER A 75 -17.06 -12.20 12.44
N PHE A 76 -17.66 -11.61 11.40
CA PHE A 76 -18.98 -11.97 10.91
C PHE A 76 -18.95 -12.53 9.50
N ALA A 77 -19.95 -13.34 9.17
CA ALA A 77 -20.16 -13.92 7.86
C ALA A 77 -20.76 -12.87 6.91
N PHE A 78 -19.92 -12.23 6.10
CA PHE A 78 -20.36 -11.31 5.03
C PHE A 78 -20.14 -11.96 3.66
N GLU A 79 -20.97 -11.61 2.70
CA GLU A 79 -20.69 -11.89 1.31
C GLU A 79 -19.54 -11.01 0.81
N VAL A 80 -18.73 -11.54 -0.09
CA VAL A 80 -17.58 -10.83 -0.67
C VAL A 80 -18.00 -9.50 -1.29
N LEU A 81 -19.13 -9.50 -2.02
CA LEU A 81 -19.65 -8.28 -2.64
C LEU A 81 -19.98 -7.20 -1.62
N ASP A 82 -20.60 -7.55 -0.49
CA ASP A 82 -20.95 -6.59 0.57
C ASP A 82 -19.72 -5.90 1.13
N ILE A 83 -18.62 -6.66 1.31
CA ILE A 83 -17.34 -6.09 1.79
C ILE A 83 -16.78 -5.09 0.78
N VAL A 84 -16.84 -5.40 -0.50
CA VAL A 84 -16.34 -4.47 -1.54
C VAL A 84 -17.20 -3.22 -1.61
N LEU A 85 -18.52 -3.37 -1.46
CA LEU A 85 -19.48 -2.26 -1.42
C LEU A 85 -19.26 -1.31 -0.23
N LEU A 86 -18.67 -1.77 0.90
CA LEU A 86 -18.25 -0.85 1.96
C LEU A 86 -17.29 0.24 1.46
N GLY A 87 -16.53 -0.02 0.41
CA GLY A 87 -15.69 0.97 -0.26
C GLY A 87 -16.50 2.11 -0.90
N ARG A 88 -17.77 1.90 -1.21
CA ARG A 88 -18.64 2.89 -1.83
C ARG A 88 -19.34 3.82 -0.84
N ILE A 89 -19.28 3.54 0.46
CA ILE A 89 -19.92 4.38 1.50
C ILE A 89 -19.58 5.87 1.37
N PRO A 90 -18.33 6.29 1.07
CA PRO A 90 -18.02 7.72 0.92
C PRO A 90 -18.73 8.40 -0.27
N HIS A 91 -19.19 7.64 -1.27
CA HIS A 91 -19.75 8.17 -2.52
C HIS A 91 -21.26 8.42 -2.44
N GLY A 92 -21.96 7.79 -1.51
CA GLY A 92 -23.42 8.01 -1.31
C GLY A 92 -23.94 7.21 -0.11
N GLY A 93 -25.09 7.60 0.41
CA GLY A 93 -25.70 6.93 1.57
C GLY A 93 -26.54 5.69 1.22
N ARG A 94 -26.78 5.42 -0.05
CA ARG A 94 -27.52 4.25 -0.54
C ARG A 94 -26.75 3.58 -1.64
N GLU A 95 -26.74 2.26 -1.62
CA GLU A 95 -26.22 1.42 -2.69
C GLU A 95 -27.00 1.63 -3.99
N THR A 96 -26.29 1.80 -5.09
CA THR A 96 -26.84 1.95 -6.43
C THR A 96 -26.42 0.77 -7.33
N PRO A 97 -27.11 0.52 -8.45
CA PRO A 97 -26.68 -0.46 -9.44
C PRO A 97 -25.27 -0.17 -9.99
N GLU A 98 -24.89 1.11 -10.08
CA GLU A 98 -23.54 1.54 -10.48
C GLU A 98 -22.49 1.12 -9.44
N ASP A 99 -22.76 1.29 -8.15
CA ASP A 99 -21.85 0.84 -7.07
C ASP A 99 -21.62 -0.67 -7.13
N ARG A 100 -22.67 -1.47 -7.43
CA ARG A 100 -22.54 -2.90 -7.65
C ARG A 100 -21.65 -3.22 -8.87
N ALA A 101 -21.85 -2.55 -9.98
CA ALA A 101 -21.03 -2.74 -11.17
C ALA A 101 -19.57 -2.40 -10.91
N ILE A 102 -19.30 -1.31 -10.18
CA ILE A 102 -17.94 -0.93 -9.75
C ILE A 102 -17.34 -2.02 -8.85
N ALA A 103 -18.09 -2.52 -7.87
CA ALA A 103 -17.62 -3.55 -6.94
C ALA A 103 -17.25 -4.85 -7.67
N VAL A 104 -18.09 -5.32 -8.60
CA VAL A 104 -17.83 -6.49 -9.44
C VAL A 104 -16.57 -6.29 -10.28
N LYS A 105 -16.43 -5.14 -10.96
CA LYS A 105 -15.23 -4.80 -11.73
C LYS A 105 -13.96 -4.78 -10.84
N CYS A 106 -14.06 -4.30 -9.61
CA CYS A 106 -12.93 -4.32 -8.69
C CYS A 106 -12.56 -5.75 -8.26
N LEU A 107 -13.53 -6.66 -8.09
CA LEU A 107 -13.29 -8.08 -7.85
C LEU A 107 -12.59 -8.74 -9.05
N GLU A 108 -12.99 -8.44 -10.27
CA GLU A 108 -12.32 -8.92 -11.48
C GLU A 108 -10.86 -8.46 -11.53
N ARG A 109 -10.58 -7.18 -11.22
CA ARG A 109 -9.21 -6.62 -11.20
C ARG A 109 -8.27 -7.32 -10.22
N VAL A 110 -8.79 -7.87 -9.13
CA VAL A 110 -8.00 -8.61 -8.14
C VAL A 110 -8.03 -10.13 -8.36
N GLY A 111 -8.61 -10.60 -9.47
CA GLY A 111 -8.68 -12.04 -9.83
C GLY A 111 -9.68 -12.83 -9.00
N LEU A 112 -10.79 -12.22 -8.58
CA LEU A 112 -11.86 -12.83 -7.80
C LEU A 112 -13.23 -12.76 -8.53
N MET A 113 -13.22 -12.85 -9.85
CA MET A 113 -14.45 -12.93 -10.64
C MET A 113 -15.27 -14.17 -10.23
N GLY A 114 -16.58 -13.99 -10.00
CA GLY A 114 -17.49 -15.07 -9.59
C GLY A 114 -17.48 -15.38 -8.08
N TYR A 115 -16.81 -14.54 -7.26
CA TYR A 115 -16.77 -14.71 -5.81
C TYR A 115 -17.82 -13.88 -5.06
N GLU A 116 -18.64 -13.12 -5.75
CA GLU A 116 -19.53 -12.08 -5.21
C GLU A 116 -20.38 -12.59 -4.04
N MET A 117 -20.98 -13.78 -4.20
CA MET A 117 -21.90 -14.40 -3.23
C MET A 117 -21.20 -15.36 -2.26
N ARG A 118 -19.89 -15.47 -2.29
CA ARG A 118 -19.16 -16.33 -1.35
C ARG A 118 -19.05 -15.67 0.01
N ASN A 119 -19.10 -16.48 1.06
CA ASN A 119 -18.82 -16.02 2.41
C ASN A 119 -17.31 -15.78 2.57
N ILE A 120 -16.90 -14.59 3.05
CA ILE A 120 -15.49 -14.21 3.26
C ILE A 120 -14.75 -15.18 4.17
N GLN A 121 -15.42 -15.77 5.16
CA GLN A 121 -14.81 -16.71 6.10
C GLN A 121 -14.42 -18.04 5.47
N THR A 122 -14.95 -18.37 4.30
CA THR A 122 -14.60 -19.59 3.55
C THR A 122 -13.38 -19.40 2.65
N LEU A 123 -12.89 -18.18 2.53
CA LEU A 123 -11.77 -17.83 1.68
C LEU A 123 -10.43 -18.01 2.40
N SER A 124 -9.40 -18.33 1.64
CA SER A 124 -8.01 -18.32 2.12
C SER A 124 -7.59 -16.90 2.54
N GLY A 125 -6.57 -16.77 3.39
CA GLY A 125 -6.06 -15.46 3.81
C GLY A 125 -5.66 -14.56 2.65
N GLY A 126 -5.06 -15.13 1.59
CA GLY A 126 -4.71 -14.38 0.38
C GLY A 126 -5.92 -13.93 -0.44
N GLU A 127 -6.99 -14.75 -0.51
CA GLU A 127 -8.25 -14.34 -1.14
C GLU A 127 -8.93 -13.23 -0.33
N GLN A 128 -8.98 -13.34 0.99
CA GLN A 128 -9.51 -12.29 1.87
C GLN A 128 -8.76 -10.97 1.68
N GLN A 129 -7.44 -11.01 1.61
CA GLN A 129 -6.62 -9.82 1.37
C GLN A 129 -6.96 -9.18 0.02
N ARG A 130 -7.17 -9.97 -1.04
CA ARG A 130 -7.60 -9.45 -2.35
C ARG A 130 -9.02 -8.86 -2.33
N VAL A 131 -9.96 -9.41 -1.54
CA VAL A 131 -11.27 -8.79 -1.33
C VAL A 131 -11.12 -7.41 -0.69
N HIS A 132 -10.27 -7.27 0.32
CA HIS A 132 -10.01 -5.97 0.93
C HIS A 132 -9.29 -5.00 -0.01
N LEU A 133 -8.42 -5.50 -0.89
CA LEU A 133 -7.84 -4.68 -1.96
C LEU A 133 -8.94 -4.21 -2.93
N ALA A 134 -9.85 -5.09 -3.38
CA ALA A 134 -10.99 -4.70 -4.21
C ALA A 134 -11.85 -3.62 -3.56
N ARG A 135 -12.09 -3.70 -2.25
CA ARG A 135 -12.77 -2.64 -1.46
C ARG A 135 -12.05 -1.30 -1.57
N THR A 136 -10.71 -1.28 -1.45
CA THR A 136 -9.95 -0.01 -1.58
C THR A 136 -9.97 0.54 -2.99
N LEU A 137 -10.00 -0.32 -4.01
CA LEU A 137 -10.18 0.09 -5.40
C LEU A 137 -11.55 0.72 -5.63
N ALA A 138 -12.61 0.05 -5.14
CA ALA A 138 -13.98 0.56 -5.22
C ALA A 138 -14.12 1.92 -4.52
N GLN A 139 -13.39 2.15 -3.42
CA GLN A 139 -13.36 3.43 -2.71
C GLN A 139 -12.77 4.56 -3.57
N LEU A 140 -11.72 4.28 -4.37
CA LEU A 140 -11.06 5.27 -5.21
C LEU A 140 -11.72 5.47 -6.58
N ASP A 141 -12.59 4.55 -6.99
CA ASP A 141 -13.28 4.64 -8.28
C ASP A 141 -14.24 5.85 -8.31
N GLY A 142 -14.20 6.63 -9.37
CA GLY A 142 -15.01 7.86 -9.51
C GLY A 142 -14.52 9.07 -8.71
N ALA A 143 -13.40 9.00 -8.01
CA ALA A 143 -12.89 10.09 -7.16
C ALA A 143 -12.15 11.22 -7.92
N GLY A 144 -12.08 11.16 -9.24
CA GLY A 144 -11.38 12.15 -10.05
C GLY A 144 -9.86 11.94 -10.10
N ARG A 145 -9.08 13.04 -10.23
CA ARG A 145 -7.64 12.94 -10.51
C ARG A 145 -6.78 12.66 -9.27
N ASP A 146 -6.85 13.47 -8.26
CA ASP A 146 -5.92 13.38 -7.11
C ASP A 146 -6.32 12.23 -6.19
N ARG A 147 -5.71 11.07 -6.35
CA ARG A 147 -5.99 9.85 -5.60
C ARG A 147 -4.74 9.28 -4.97
N VAL A 148 -4.86 8.76 -3.76
CA VAL A 148 -3.77 8.12 -3.02
C VAL A 148 -4.23 6.76 -2.50
N LEU A 149 -3.42 5.73 -2.71
CA LEU A 149 -3.59 4.39 -2.17
C LEU A 149 -2.42 4.08 -1.23
N LEU A 150 -2.73 3.76 0.02
CA LEU A 150 -1.77 3.35 1.04
C LEU A 150 -1.94 1.85 1.30
N LEU A 151 -0.87 1.08 1.13
CA LEU A 151 -0.85 -0.38 1.24
C LEU A 151 0.09 -0.80 2.37
N ASP A 152 -0.44 -1.42 3.43
CA ASP A 152 0.36 -1.98 4.52
C ASP A 152 0.56 -3.48 4.28
N GLU A 153 1.76 -3.86 3.84
CA GLU A 153 2.18 -5.24 3.56
C GLU A 153 1.22 -6.01 2.62
N PRO A 154 0.91 -5.47 1.44
CA PRO A 154 -0.11 -6.05 0.56
C PRO A 154 0.26 -7.42 -0.01
N THR A 155 1.48 -7.88 0.21
CA THR A 155 2.02 -9.14 -0.33
C THR A 155 2.29 -10.21 0.73
N ALA A 156 2.10 -9.92 2.03
CA ALA A 156 2.58 -10.76 3.13
C ALA A 156 1.95 -12.18 3.19
N SER A 157 0.69 -12.33 2.76
CA SER A 157 -0.05 -13.62 2.83
C SER A 157 -0.28 -14.24 1.45
N LEU A 158 0.43 -13.76 0.42
CA LEU A 158 0.24 -14.16 -0.96
C LEU A 158 1.36 -15.10 -1.44
N ASP A 159 1.02 -16.04 -2.30
CA ASP A 159 2.00 -16.78 -3.08
C ASP A 159 2.69 -15.88 -4.12
N LEU A 160 3.77 -16.38 -4.71
CA LEU A 160 4.60 -15.63 -5.64
C LEU A 160 3.81 -15.00 -6.80
N ALA A 161 2.90 -15.75 -7.41
CA ALA A 161 2.11 -15.26 -8.55
C ALA A 161 1.19 -14.11 -8.14
N HIS A 162 0.56 -14.22 -6.98
CA HIS A 162 -0.34 -13.19 -6.44
C HIS A 162 0.41 -11.97 -5.89
N GLN A 163 1.63 -12.13 -5.33
CA GLN A 163 2.49 -10.99 -4.99
C GLN A 163 2.77 -10.12 -6.21
N HIS A 164 3.21 -10.76 -7.30
CA HIS A 164 3.48 -10.06 -8.56
C HIS A 164 2.23 -9.45 -9.19
N SER A 165 1.07 -10.12 -9.15
CA SER A 165 -0.18 -9.55 -9.69
C SER A 165 -0.65 -8.33 -8.89
N THR A 166 -0.51 -8.36 -7.55
CA THR A 166 -0.83 -7.21 -6.68
C THR A 166 0.04 -5.99 -6.99
N LEU A 167 1.35 -6.19 -7.19
CA LEU A 167 2.25 -5.08 -7.50
C LEU A 167 2.10 -4.59 -8.95
N ARG A 168 1.75 -5.46 -9.90
CA ARG A 168 1.34 -5.02 -11.25
C ARG A 168 0.09 -4.17 -11.21
N LEU A 169 -0.92 -4.57 -10.44
CA LEU A 169 -2.12 -3.76 -10.24
C LEU A 169 -1.80 -2.39 -9.62
N ALA A 170 -0.87 -2.33 -8.66
CA ALA A 170 -0.39 -1.06 -8.11
C ALA A 170 0.26 -0.19 -9.20
N ARG A 171 1.05 -0.76 -10.11
CA ARG A 171 1.64 -0.05 -11.27
C ARG A 171 0.58 0.43 -12.26
N GLU A 172 -0.45 -0.37 -12.53
CA GLU A 172 -1.59 0.03 -13.37
C GLU A 172 -2.31 1.24 -12.78
N LEU A 173 -2.57 1.24 -11.47
CA LEU A 173 -3.15 2.39 -10.77
C LEU A 173 -2.25 3.64 -10.87
N CYS A 174 -0.93 3.47 -10.80
CA CYS A 174 0.00 4.58 -11.04
C CYS A 174 -0.15 5.13 -12.46
N ALA A 175 -0.27 4.27 -13.47
CA ALA A 175 -0.51 4.70 -14.85
C ALA A 175 -1.87 5.44 -15.00
N GLU A 176 -2.85 5.15 -14.14
CA GLU A 176 -4.13 5.88 -14.03
C GLU A 176 -4.00 7.19 -13.20
N GLY A 177 -2.79 7.57 -12.77
CA GLY A 177 -2.50 8.79 -12.02
C GLY A 177 -2.69 8.69 -10.51
N VAL A 178 -2.89 7.49 -9.95
CA VAL A 178 -2.95 7.28 -8.50
C VAL A 178 -1.54 7.32 -7.91
N GLY A 179 -1.31 8.11 -6.84
CA GLY A 179 -0.10 7.98 -6.04
C GLY A 179 -0.23 6.75 -5.11
N VAL A 180 0.70 5.81 -5.21
CA VAL A 180 0.67 4.58 -4.39
C VAL A 180 1.86 4.54 -3.45
N LEU A 181 1.60 4.39 -2.15
CA LEU A 181 2.63 4.07 -1.16
C LEU A 181 2.40 2.66 -0.64
N ALA A 182 3.40 1.79 -0.77
CA ALA A 182 3.33 0.41 -0.28
C ALA A 182 4.45 0.13 0.73
N ILE A 183 4.10 -0.47 1.88
CA ILE A 183 5.08 -1.06 2.78
C ILE A 183 5.34 -2.48 2.29
N LEU A 184 6.61 -2.81 2.04
CA LEU A 184 7.01 -4.16 1.65
C LEU A 184 8.12 -4.69 2.58
N HIS A 185 8.31 -6.02 2.57
CA HIS A 185 9.43 -6.69 3.24
C HIS A 185 10.46 -7.21 2.24
N ASP A 186 10.04 -7.57 1.04
CA ASP A 186 10.90 -8.11 0.00
C ASP A 186 11.62 -6.98 -0.75
N LEU A 187 12.97 -6.99 -0.64
CA LEU A 187 13.85 -5.99 -1.28
C LEU A 187 13.83 -6.12 -2.81
N ASN A 188 13.69 -7.34 -3.33
CA ASN A 188 13.70 -7.58 -4.77
C ASN A 188 12.36 -7.18 -5.40
N LEU A 189 11.24 -7.42 -4.74
CA LEU A 189 9.94 -6.88 -5.18
C LEU A 189 9.95 -5.35 -5.17
N ALA A 190 10.52 -4.72 -4.13
CA ALA A 190 10.69 -3.27 -4.10
C ALA A 190 11.58 -2.77 -5.24
N ALA A 191 12.71 -3.44 -5.48
CA ALA A 191 13.63 -3.10 -6.58
C ALA A 191 12.97 -3.20 -7.96
N GLN A 192 12.09 -4.19 -8.16
CA GLN A 192 11.45 -4.47 -9.44
C GLN A 192 10.30 -3.50 -9.76
N TYR A 193 9.51 -3.13 -8.75
CA TYR A 193 8.24 -2.44 -9.00
C TYR A 193 8.23 -0.96 -8.62
N ALA A 194 9.06 -0.53 -7.65
CA ALA A 194 9.04 0.84 -7.18
C ALA A 194 9.66 1.85 -8.16
N ASP A 195 9.07 3.03 -8.25
CA ASP A 195 9.73 4.20 -8.84
C ASP A 195 10.76 4.76 -7.87
N ARG A 196 10.40 4.81 -6.57
CA ARG A 196 11.30 5.24 -5.49
C ARG A 196 11.13 4.33 -4.28
N VAL A 197 12.22 4.21 -3.53
CA VAL A 197 12.28 3.44 -2.29
C VAL A 197 12.67 4.38 -1.14
N LEU A 198 11.97 4.27 -0.03
CA LEU A 198 12.30 4.91 1.23
C LEU A 198 12.69 3.82 2.23
N VAL A 199 13.93 3.85 2.70
CA VAL A 199 14.43 2.89 3.70
C VAL A 199 14.41 3.55 5.07
N LEU A 200 13.63 2.96 6.00
CA LEU A 200 13.53 3.39 7.40
C LEU A 200 14.36 2.50 8.33
N SER A 201 15.08 3.13 9.25
CA SER A 201 15.70 2.45 10.39
C SER A 201 15.55 3.29 11.65
N ASP A 202 15.14 2.69 12.75
CA ASP A 202 14.96 3.32 14.07
C ASP A 202 14.19 4.66 14.02
N GLY A 203 13.19 4.74 13.15
CA GLY A 203 12.33 5.91 12.98
C GLY A 203 12.94 7.04 12.15
N ALA A 204 14.10 6.84 11.53
CA ALA A 204 14.76 7.80 10.65
C ALA A 204 14.86 7.27 9.22
N VAL A 205 14.93 8.18 8.25
CA VAL A 205 15.17 7.85 6.84
C VAL A 205 16.66 7.63 6.61
N LEU A 206 17.06 6.43 6.17
CA LEU A 206 18.42 6.12 5.74
C LEU A 206 18.66 6.45 4.27
N ALA A 207 17.67 6.16 3.42
CA ALA A 207 17.73 6.43 1.99
C ALA A 207 16.33 6.76 1.46
N HIS A 208 16.25 7.61 0.45
CA HIS A 208 15.00 7.95 -0.25
C HIS A 208 15.31 8.33 -1.68
N ASP A 209 15.34 7.36 -2.58
CA ASP A 209 15.77 7.54 -3.98
C ASP A 209 15.20 6.41 -4.87
N ILE A 210 15.58 6.42 -6.16
CA ILE A 210 15.32 5.29 -7.06
C ILE A 210 15.93 4.00 -6.49
N PRO A 211 15.37 2.81 -6.83
CA PRO A 211 15.84 1.54 -6.26
C PRO A 211 17.35 1.32 -6.35
N ALA A 212 17.97 1.64 -7.49
CA ALA A 212 19.43 1.45 -7.69
C ALA A 212 20.28 2.32 -6.78
N ALA A 213 19.83 3.51 -6.37
CA ALA A 213 20.54 4.40 -5.47
C ALA A 213 20.23 4.13 -3.99
N ALA A 214 18.99 3.72 -3.68
CA ALA A 214 18.54 3.48 -2.32
C ALA A 214 18.98 2.11 -1.77
N LEU A 215 18.99 1.06 -2.62
CA LEU A 215 19.26 -0.33 -2.22
C LEU A 215 20.73 -0.72 -2.44
N THR A 216 21.62 -0.07 -1.71
CA THR A 216 23.06 -0.40 -1.69
C THR A 216 23.39 -1.39 -0.58
N CYS A 217 24.52 -2.12 -0.70
CA CYS A 217 25.01 -3.00 0.37
C CYS A 217 25.09 -2.25 1.70
N GLN A 218 25.60 -1.02 1.69
CA GLN A 218 25.74 -0.19 2.89
C GLN A 218 24.38 0.16 3.50
N THR A 219 23.41 0.60 2.69
CA THR A 219 22.06 0.95 3.17
C THR A 219 21.36 -0.26 3.76
N ILE A 220 21.45 -1.41 3.08
CA ILE A 220 20.80 -2.66 3.53
C ILE A 220 21.46 -3.15 4.82
N HIS A 221 22.78 -3.15 4.91
CA HIS A 221 23.49 -3.51 6.14
C HIS A 221 23.08 -2.59 7.30
N ALA A 222 23.05 -1.28 7.10
CA ALA A 222 22.64 -0.32 8.13
C ALA A 222 21.19 -0.49 8.58
N ALA A 223 20.26 -0.85 7.65
CA ALA A 223 18.85 -1.00 7.95
C ALA A 223 18.49 -2.35 8.58
N TYR A 224 19.14 -3.44 8.13
CA TYR A 224 18.76 -4.81 8.46
C TYR A 224 19.79 -5.54 9.32
N GLY A 225 21.04 -5.03 9.39
CA GLY A 225 22.14 -5.70 10.09
C GLY A 225 22.62 -6.97 9.39
N HIS A 226 22.39 -7.08 8.08
CA HIS A 226 22.72 -8.27 7.29
C HIS A 226 23.54 -7.90 6.05
N GLU A 227 24.52 -8.75 5.72
CA GLU A 227 25.37 -8.56 4.56
C GLU A 227 24.71 -9.10 3.30
N VAL A 228 24.75 -8.32 2.24
CA VAL A 228 24.19 -8.67 0.94
C VAL A 228 25.15 -8.33 -0.18
N LEU A 229 25.01 -9.04 -1.29
CA LEU A 229 25.54 -8.65 -2.58
C LEU A 229 24.43 -7.96 -3.37
N VAL A 230 24.68 -6.76 -3.86
CA VAL A 230 23.80 -6.07 -4.79
C VAL A 230 24.39 -6.15 -6.19
N THR A 231 23.67 -6.77 -7.09
CA THR A 231 24.10 -6.95 -8.49
C THR A 231 23.01 -6.50 -9.45
N ARG A 232 23.26 -6.52 -10.75
CA ARG A 232 22.24 -6.22 -11.75
C ARG A 232 21.35 -7.44 -11.97
N HIS A 233 20.04 -7.26 -12.01
CA HIS A 233 19.12 -8.32 -12.37
C HIS A 233 19.36 -8.79 -13.82
N PRO A 234 19.45 -10.12 -14.10
CA PRO A 234 19.84 -10.63 -15.43
C PRO A 234 18.84 -10.29 -16.55
N CYS A 235 17.55 -10.17 -16.21
CA CYS A 235 16.47 -9.95 -17.19
C CYS A 235 15.77 -8.60 -17.05
N LEU A 236 15.96 -7.86 -15.94
CA LEU A 236 15.27 -6.62 -15.65
C LEU A 236 16.27 -5.47 -15.43
N ASN A 237 15.83 -4.25 -15.68
CA ASN A 237 16.69 -3.08 -15.42
C ASN A 237 16.53 -2.58 -13.97
N CYS A 238 16.80 -3.45 -13.02
CA CYS A 238 16.75 -3.14 -11.58
C CYS A 238 17.88 -3.86 -10.83
N PRO A 239 18.22 -3.46 -9.60
CA PRO A 239 19.13 -4.21 -8.76
C PRO A 239 18.51 -5.55 -8.33
N LEU A 240 19.39 -6.55 -8.13
CA LEU A 240 19.08 -7.84 -7.52
C LEU A 240 19.87 -7.95 -6.22
N ILE A 241 19.16 -8.16 -5.13
CA ILE A 241 19.73 -8.30 -3.79
C ILE A 241 19.81 -9.78 -3.45
N VAL A 242 21.04 -10.25 -3.17
CA VAL A 242 21.34 -11.65 -2.84
C VAL A 242 21.94 -11.67 -1.43
N SER A 243 21.43 -12.54 -0.56
CA SER A 243 22.04 -12.76 0.77
C SER A 243 23.48 -13.26 0.59
N ALA A 244 24.41 -12.71 1.37
CA ALA A 244 25.83 -13.05 1.29
C ALA A 244 26.24 -14.19 2.24
N SER A 245 25.30 -14.66 3.12
CA SER A 245 25.55 -15.74 4.08
C SER A 245 24.30 -16.60 4.27
#